data_39852117688ceb44979c1c59d0ef6468
#
_entry.id   39852117688ceb44979c1c59d0ef6468
#
_cell.length_a   1.000
_cell.length_b   1.000
_cell.length_c   1.000
_cell.angle_alpha   90.00
_cell.angle_beta   90.00
_cell.angle_gamma   90.00
#
_symmetry.space_group_name_H-M   'P 1'
#
loop_
_entity.id
_entity.type
_entity.pdbx_description
1 polymer ?
#
loop_
_entity_poly.entity_id
_entity_poly.type
_entity_poly.pdbx_seq_one_letter_code
_entity_poly.pdbx_strand_id
1 'polypeptide(L)'
;MVMSLYVFWLTKNFITDTNPIPKRFQSAASNLIGSISLLLVVMWVSGALMVSDPSDSGFGTYRTSLTSLIDPKPLNLFSFSKFVPDIGSLPGTQEGFAFLGVSVIGLLLISLFVLSKIRNPFNIKTLAPLVLGSVAMGIFSLSNRVSFAQREIFTYPIPGSIMHLIGPFRSSGRFVWPLIYLVMIYGLVCLSIIIQKRPFFGFGFLVILFLTQIYDSTEVYSHTRLRFAESAFTAQLVSEQWDEIAQRYDHLIAIPPLNNDPGWFELALLANKWNLTTNSTYLGRIDMQKFESTAVRAQLDLESLRFDSHTMYVITNYPPNPMDQIILDTYGPATTGHTKAYSLDGFTVIAP
;
A
#
# COMPACT_ATOMS: atom_id res chain seq x y z
N MET A 1 8.22 -11.19 -5.55
CA MET A 1 9.59 -11.48 -6.05
C MET A 1 10.28 -12.60 -5.28
N VAL A 2 10.53 -12.48 -3.96
CA VAL A 2 11.22 -13.54 -3.18
C VAL A 2 10.52 -14.90 -3.28
N MET A 3 9.19 -14.96 -3.13
CA MET A 3 8.43 -16.22 -3.29
C MET A 3 8.58 -16.83 -4.69
N SER A 4 8.53 -16.02 -5.76
CA SER A 4 8.70 -16.53 -7.13
C SER A 4 10.10 -17.11 -7.35
N LEU A 5 11.13 -16.44 -6.83
CA LEU A 5 12.50 -16.93 -6.87
C LEU A 5 12.68 -18.20 -6.04
N TYR A 6 12.00 -18.29 -4.90
CA TYR A 6 12.03 -19.48 -4.05
C TYR A 6 11.35 -20.68 -4.72
N VAL A 7 10.18 -20.50 -5.31
CA VAL A 7 9.49 -21.54 -6.10
C VAL A 7 10.35 -21.98 -7.29
N PHE A 8 10.99 -21.04 -7.98
CA PHE A 8 11.94 -21.32 -9.04
C PHE A 8 13.12 -22.17 -8.54
N TRP A 9 13.73 -21.78 -7.41
CA TRP A 9 14.84 -22.52 -6.79
C TRP A 9 14.44 -23.95 -6.39
N LEU A 10 13.29 -24.12 -5.72
CA LEU A 10 12.77 -25.44 -5.36
C LEU A 10 12.55 -26.33 -6.58
N THR A 11 11.91 -25.79 -7.61
CA THR A 11 11.60 -26.57 -8.82
C THR A 11 12.85 -26.88 -9.62
N LYS A 12 13.80 -25.92 -9.72
CA LYS A 12 15.08 -26.16 -10.33
C LYS A 12 15.83 -27.29 -9.62
N ASN A 13 15.94 -27.21 -8.29
CA ASN A 13 16.60 -28.24 -7.50
C ASN A 13 15.92 -29.61 -7.69
N PHE A 14 14.60 -29.67 -7.67
CA PHE A 14 13.86 -30.89 -7.92
C PHE A 14 14.15 -31.50 -9.29
N ILE A 15 14.28 -30.68 -10.34
CA ILE A 15 14.56 -31.14 -11.71
C ILE A 15 16.02 -31.56 -11.88
N THR A 16 16.97 -30.81 -11.28
CA THR A 16 18.42 -31.03 -11.47
C THR A 16 19.03 -32.03 -10.48
N ASP A 17 18.30 -32.39 -9.43
CA ASP A 17 18.75 -33.36 -8.44
C ASP A 17 18.90 -34.76 -9.09
N THR A 18 19.99 -35.42 -8.82
CA THR A 18 20.30 -36.77 -9.32
C THR A 18 19.76 -37.91 -8.44
N ASN A 19 19.20 -37.55 -7.26
CA ASN A 19 18.64 -38.50 -6.33
C ASN A 19 17.36 -39.19 -6.90
N PRO A 20 16.96 -40.37 -6.39
CA PRO A 20 15.69 -41.00 -6.74
C PRO A 20 14.50 -40.05 -6.46
N ILE A 21 13.46 -40.15 -7.31
CA ILE A 21 12.25 -39.28 -7.24
C ILE A 21 11.67 -39.15 -5.82
N PRO A 22 11.52 -40.24 -5.01
CA PRO A 22 11.01 -40.11 -3.64
C PRO A 22 11.86 -39.19 -2.74
N LYS A 23 13.22 -39.27 -2.84
CA LYS A 23 14.11 -38.41 -2.05
C LYS A 23 14.05 -36.96 -2.51
N ARG A 24 13.92 -36.72 -3.81
CA ARG A 24 13.71 -35.35 -4.35
C ARG A 24 12.42 -34.74 -3.81
N PHE A 25 11.34 -35.52 -3.82
CA PHE A 25 10.06 -35.08 -3.27
C PHE A 25 10.14 -34.80 -1.77
N GLN A 26 10.78 -35.68 -1.01
CA GLN A 26 10.99 -35.48 0.42
C GLN A 26 11.80 -34.22 0.71
N SER A 27 12.88 -33.96 -0.03
CA SER A 27 13.68 -32.75 0.11
C SER A 27 12.89 -31.50 -0.24
N ALA A 28 12.14 -31.50 -1.34
CA ALA A 28 11.32 -30.37 -1.74
C ALA A 28 10.20 -30.09 -0.71
N ALA A 29 9.52 -31.15 -0.23
CA ALA A 29 8.50 -31.03 0.80
C ALA A 29 9.06 -30.51 2.13
N SER A 30 10.21 -31.02 2.57
CA SER A 30 10.88 -30.53 3.80
C SER A 30 11.24 -29.05 3.72
N ASN A 31 11.82 -28.61 2.60
CA ASN A 31 12.15 -27.21 2.36
C ASN A 31 10.89 -26.33 2.35
N LEU A 32 9.82 -26.77 1.69
CA LEU A 32 8.56 -26.05 1.63
C LEU A 32 7.92 -25.94 3.02
N ILE A 33 7.84 -27.04 3.77
CA ILE A 33 7.30 -27.05 5.14
C ILE A 33 8.12 -26.14 6.04
N GLY A 34 9.46 -26.23 6.01
CA GLY A 34 10.32 -25.37 6.81
C GLY A 34 10.13 -23.88 6.50
N SER A 35 9.99 -23.53 5.22
CA SER A 35 9.77 -22.14 4.81
C SER A 35 8.38 -21.62 5.19
N ILE A 36 7.35 -22.44 5.07
CA ILE A 36 5.99 -22.09 5.51
C ILE A 36 5.96 -21.94 7.04
N SER A 37 6.60 -22.86 7.78
CA SER A 37 6.69 -22.76 9.23
C SER A 37 7.40 -21.49 9.67
N LEU A 38 8.53 -21.14 9.05
CA LEU A 38 9.23 -19.89 9.33
C LEU A 38 8.36 -18.66 9.03
N LEU A 39 7.67 -18.66 7.90
CA LEU A 39 6.75 -17.57 7.54
C LEU A 39 5.64 -17.42 8.58
N LEU A 40 5.02 -18.51 9.01
CA LEU A 40 3.96 -18.50 10.03
C LEU A 40 4.49 -17.99 11.38
N VAL A 41 5.70 -18.37 11.80
CA VAL A 41 6.34 -17.84 13.00
C VAL A 41 6.56 -16.33 12.88
N VAL A 42 7.10 -15.86 11.76
CA VAL A 42 7.30 -14.42 11.53
C VAL A 42 5.95 -13.67 11.54
N MET A 43 4.92 -14.21 10.89
CA MET A 43 3.58 -13.61 10.90
C MET A 43 2.97 -13.58 12.30
N TRP A 44 3.20 -14.61 13.10
CA TRP A 44 2.75 -14.66 14.49
C TRP A 44 3.47 -13.64 15.36
N VAL A 45 4.80 -13.60 15.30
CA VAL A 45 5.62 -12.65 16.08
C VAL A 45 5.33 -11.19 15.70
N SER A 46 5.09 -10.93 14.41
CA SER A 46 4.72 -9.60 13.93
C SER A 46 3.27 -9.19 14.21
N GLY A 47 2.46 -10.07 14.82
CA GLY A 47 1.04 -9.82 15.08
C GLY A 47 0.14 -9.91 13.84
N ALA A 48 0.68 -10.27 12.68
CA ALA A 48 -0.09 -10.32 11.43
C ALA A 48 -1.22 -11.38 11.45
N LEU A 49 -1.10 -12.41 12.30
CA LEU A 49 -2.15 -13.44 12.50
C LEU A 49 -3.16 -13.08 13.59
N MET A 50 -2.96 -11.97 14.32
CA MET A 50 -3.84 -11.56 15.42
C MET A 50 -4.97 -10.62 14.95
N VAL A 51 -4.98 -10.23 13.69
CA VAL A 51 -6.06 -9.42 13.11
C VAL A 51 -7.30 -10.29 12.97
N SER A 52 -8.30 -10.02 13.82
CA SER A 52 -9.45 -10.89 14.03
C SER A 52 -10.55 -10.75 12.98
N ASP A 53 -10.60 -9.66 12.21
CA ASP A 53 -11.68 -9.44 11.25
C ASP A 53 -11.20 -9.48 9.79
N PRO A 54 -11.54 -10.55 9.04
CA PRO A 54 -11.25 -10.65 7.61
C PRO A 54 -12.16 -9.77 6.76
N SER A 55 -13.25 -9.21 7.31
CA SER A 55 -14.20 -8.39 6.54
C SER A 55 -13.55 -7.08 6.08
N ASP A 56 -12.57 -6.57 6.82
CA ASP A 56 -11.78 -5.37 6.47
C ASP A 56 -10.46 -5.71 5.76
N SER A 57 -10.38 -6.89 5.15
CA SER A 57 -9.12 -7.38 4.56
C SER A 57 -8.61 -6.52 3.40
N GLY A 58 -9.46 -5.74 2.74
CA GLY A 58 -9.14 -5.00 1.52
C GLY A 58 -8.84 -5.89 0.30
N PHE A 59 -8.85 -7.23 0.47
CA PHE A 59 -8.76 -8.18 -0.64
C PHE A 59 -9.96 -7.99 -1.56
N GLY A 60 -9.73 -7.85 -2.86
CA GLY A 60 -10.77 -7.47 -3.81
C GLY A 60 -10.86 -5.98 -4.07
N THR A 61 -10.47 -5.14 -3.12
CA THR A 61 -10.42 -3.68 -3.31
C THR A 61 -9.06 -3.27 -3.86
N TYR A 62 -7.97 -3.63 -3.19
CA TYR A 62 -6.60 -3.23 -3.56
C TYR A 62 -5.97 -4.22 -4.54
N ARG A 63 -6.50 -4.23 -5.77
CA ARG A 63 -6.17 -5.18 -6.83
C ARG A 63 -5.47 -4.55 -8.03
N THR A 64 -4.94 -5.37 -8.92
CA THR A 64 -4.47 -4.96 -10.25
C THR A 64 -5.64 -4.98 -11.24
N SER A 65 -5.72 -3.99 -12.15
CA SER A 65 -6.58 -4.04 -13.33
C SER A 65 -5.88 -4.77 -14.48
N LEU A 66 -6.63 -5.37 -15.39
CA LEU A 66 -6.07 -5.94 -16.62
C LEU A 66 -5.39 -4.89 -17.51
N THR A 67 -5.75 -3.62 -17.37
CA THR A 67 -5.12 -2.50 -18.09
C THR A 67 -3.87 -1.96 -17.39
N SER A 68 -3.58 -2.35 -16.15
CA SER A 68 -2.51 -1.75 -15.34
C SER A 68 -1.12 -1.78 -15.97
N LEU A 69 -0.84 -2.74 -16.86
CA LEU A 69 0.46 -2.82 -17.56
C LEU A 69 0.64 -1.72 -18.61
N ILE A 70 -0.45 -1.17 -19.12
CA ILE A 70 -0.46 -0.17 -20.19
C ILE A 70 -1.12 1.14 -19.77
N ASP A 71 -1.80 1.19 -18.63
CA ASP A 71 -2.42 2.40 -18.10
C ASP A 71 -1.41 3.22 -17.30
N PRO A 72 -1.05 4.44 -17.76
CA PRO A 72 -0.03 5.25 -17.12
C PRO A 72 -0.54 6.04 -15.92
N LYS A 73 -1.85 6.03 -15.63
CA LYS A 73 -2.43 6.90 -14.61
C LYS A 73 -3.13 6.15 -13.49
N PRO A 74 -2.51 6.06 -12.31
CA PRO A 74 -3.21 5.61 -11.11
C PRO A 74 -4.34 6.57 -10.74
N LEU A 75 -5.39 6.05 -10.11
CA LEU A 75 -6.52 6.86 -9.64
C LEU A 75 -6.03 8.01 -8.72
N ASN A 76 -6.57 9.21 -8.94
CA ASN A 76 -6.26 10.42 -8.17
C ASN A 76 -4.79 10.87 -8.22
N LEU A 77 -4.00 10.37 -9.16
CA LEU A 77 -2.64 10.81 -9.39
C LEU A 77 -2.48 11.41 -10.80
N PHE A 78 -1.29 11.94 -11.05
CA PHE A 78 -0.90 12.41 -12.38
C PHE A 78 -0.51 11.23 -13.29
N SER A 79 -0.48 11.45 -14.60
CA SER A 79 -0.03 10.44 -15.56
C SER A 79 1.49 10.23 -15.46
N PHE A 80 1.90 8.97 -15.60
CA PHE A 80 3.30 8.55 -15.68
C PHE A 80 3.82 8.51 -17.11
N SER A 81 3.00 8.90 -18.10
CA SER A 81 3.37 8.95 -19.52
C SER A 81 2.77 10.17 -20.20
N LYS A 82 3.54 10.74 -21.11
CA LYS A 82 3.05 11.75 -22.08
C LYS A 82 2.45 11.14 -23.33
N PHE A 83 2.89 9.94 -23.70
CA PHE A 83 2.51 9.31 -24.95
C PHE A 83 1.26 8.43 -24.82
N VAL A 84 1.10 7.78 -23.67
CA VAL A 84 -0.04 6.88 -23.46
C VAL A 84 -1.16 7.65 -22.76
N PRO A 85 -2.36 7.68 -23.35
CA PRO A 85 -3.51 8.32 -22.73
C PRO A 85 -3.98 7.54 -21.49
N ASP A 86 -4.65 8.25 -20.59
CA ASP A 86 -5.36 7.68 -19.46
C ASP A 86 -6.46 6.72 -19.95
N ILE A 87 -6.40 5.47 -19.52
CA ILE A 87 -7.41 4.45 -19.83
C ILE A 87 -8.51 4.46 -18.77
N GLY A 88 -8.17 4.97 -17.59
CA GLY A 88 -9.00 5.04 -16.41
C GLY A 88 -8.91 3.82 -15.50
N SER A 89 -9.13 4.07 -14.23
CA SER A 89 -8.98 3.06 -13.18
C SER A 89 -10.12 3.17 -12.15
N LEU A 90 -10.32 2.10 -11.38
CA LEU A 90 -11.29 2.03 -10.29
C LEU A 90 -10.63 2.33 -8.94
N PRO A 91 -11.41 2.77 -7.91
CA PRO A 91 -10.89 2.90 -6.55
C PRO A 91 -10.22 1.61 -6.07
N GLY A 92 -9.06 1.74 -5.43
CA GLY A 92 -8.26 0.63 -4.91
C GLY A 92 -7.26 0.05 -5.91
N THR A 93 -7.44 0.21 -7.23
CA THR A 93 -6.51 -0.34 -8.23
C THR A 93 -5.16 0.37 -8.28
N GLN A 94 -5.02 1.54 -7.65
CA GLN A 94 -3.74 2.25 -7.51
C GLN A 94 -2.67 1.42 -6.79
N GLU A 95 -3.05 0.52 -5.90
CA GLU A 95 -2.12 -0.39 -5.22
C GLU A 95 -1.54 -1.46 -6.15
N GLY A 96 -2.24 -1.76 -7.23
CA GLY A 96 -1.82 -2.65 -8.31
C GLY A 96 -1.26 -1.92 -9.53
N PHE A 97 -0.84 -0.66 -9.37
CA PHE A 97 -0.23 0.10 -10.46
C PHE A 97 1.02 -0.60 -11.00
N ALA A 98 1.07 -0.81 -12.30
CA ALA A 98 2.00 -1.73 -12.95
C ALA A 98 2.46 -1.25 -14.33
N PHE A 99 2.33 0.03 -14.62
CA PHE A 99 2.68 0.61 -15.93
C PHE A 99 4.12 0.30 -16.31
N LEU A 100 4.30 -0.33 -17.46
CA LEU A 100 5.62 -0.78 -17.94
C LEU A 100 6.49 0.37 -18.43
N GLY A 101 5.91 1.47 -18.85
CA GLY A 101 6.59 2.54 -19.58
C GLY A 101 6.64 2.27 -21.09
N VAL A 102 6.61 3.35 -21.86
CA VAL A 102 6.56 3.28 -23.34
C VAL A 102 7.74 2.52 -23.91
N SER A 103 8.93 2.74 -23.34
CA SER A 103 10.14 2.10 -23.83
C SER A 103 10.15 0.59 -23.59
N VAL A 104 9.66 0.12 -22.45
CA VAL A 104 9.53 -1.32 -22.17
C VAL A 104 8.46 -1.95 -23.07
N ILE A 105 7.34 -1.28 -23.28
CA ILE A 105 6.32 -1.74 -24.23
C ILE A 105 6.89 -1.85 -25.65
N GLY A 106 7.62 -0.82 -26.12
CA GLY A 106 8.31 -0.85 -27.40
C GLY A 106 9.37 -1.97 -27.50
N LEU A 107 10.13 -2.19 -26.44
CA LEU A 107 11.11 -3.27 -26.34
C LEU A 107 10.46 -4.65 -26.45
N LEU A 108 9.29 -4.84 -25.82
CA LEU A 108 8.54 -6.09 -25.92
C LEU A 108 8.03 -6.36 -27.32
N LEU A 109 7.46 -5.35 -27.97
CA LEU A 109 6.96 -5.49 -29.34
C LEU A 109 8.09 -5.91 -30.30
N ILE A 110 9.26 -5.29 -30.15
CA ILE A 110 10.45 -5.65 -30.96
C ILE A 110 10.97 -7.03 -30.58
N SER A 111 10.95 -7.38 -29.31
CA SER A 111 11.37 -8.71 -28.84
C SER A 111 10.51 -9.82 -29.45
N LEU A 112 9.21 -9.62 -29.58
CA LEU A 112 8.31 -10.56 -30.25
C LEU A 112 8.69 -10.73 -31.74
N PHE A 113 9.00 -9.63 -32.42
CA PHE A 113 9.45 -9.67 -33.80
C PHE A 113 10.84 -10.36 -33.96
N VAL A 114 11.78 -10.06 -33.07
CA VAL A 114 13.13 -10.65 -33.10
C VAL A 114 13.08 -12.16 -32.83
N LEU A 115 12.27 -12.61 -31.88
CA LEU A 115 12.12 -14.03 -31.56
C LEU A 115 11.53 -14.85 -32.70
N SER A 116 10.65 -14.25 -33.52
CA SER A 116 10.11 -14.94 -34.70
C SER A 116 11.22 -15.32 -35.71
N LYS A 117 12.38 -14.66 -35.63
CA LYS A 117 13.52 -14.82 -36.54
C LYS A 117 14.78 -15.44 -35.93
N ILE A 118 14.82 -15.59 -34.63
CA ILE A 118 15.98 -16.09 -33.88
C ILE A 118 15.54 -17.30 -33.06
N ARG A 119 16.39 -18.36 -33.07
CA ARG A 119 16.18 -19.52 -32.18
C ARG A 119 16.11 -19.03 -30.72
N ASN A 120 15.04 -19.41 -30.03
CA ASN A 120 14.79 -18.99 -28.64
C ASN A 120 16.05 -19.24 -27.76
N PRO A 121 16.66 -18.19 -27.18
CA PRO A 121 17.86 -18.32 -26.38
C PRO A 121 17.59 -18.95 -25.01
N PHE A 122 16.33 -19.06 -24.64
CA PHE A 122 15.94 -19.51 -23.33
C PHE A 122 15.68 -21.02 -23.30
N ASN A 123 16.24 -21.70 -22.32
CA ASN A 123 15.82 -23.05 -22.00
C ASN A 123 14.45 -22.96 -21.26
N ILE A 124 13.37 -23.16 -22.00
CA ILE A 124 12.01 -23.03 -21.47
C ILE A 124 11.76 -23.98 -20.29
N LYS A 125 12.37 -25.18 -20.30
CA LYS A 125 12.22 -26.13 -19.21
C LYS A 125 12.79 -25.59 -17.89
N THR A 126 13.90 -24.89 -17.96
CA THR A 126 14.54 -24.30 -16.78
C THR A 126 13.79 -23.07 -16.30
N LEU A 127 13.23 -22.27 -17.19
CA LEU A 127 12.53 -21.03 -16.85
C LEU A 127 11.04 -21.21 -16.56
N ALA A 128 10.45 -22.33 -17.00
CA ALA A 128 9.03 -22.61 -16.82
C ALA A 128 8.51 -22.36 -15.38
N PRO A 129 9.19 -22.84 -14.32
CA PRO A 129 8.71 -22.58 -12.95
C PRO A 129 8.68 -21.10 -12.59
N LEU A 130 9.66 -20.32 -13.02
CA LEU A 130 9.69 -18.89 -12.78
C LEU A 130 8.56 -18.18 -13.53
N VAL A 131 8.36 -18.55 -14.79
CA VAL A 131 7.28 -18.00 -15.63
C VAL A 131 5.92 -18.34 -15.03
N LEU A 132 5.67 -19.64 -14.74
CA LEU A 132 4.42 -20.11 -14.16
C LEU A 132 4.14 -19.45 -12.79
N GLY A 133 5.15 -19.37 -11.91
CA GLY A 133 5.03 -18.70 -10.63
C GLY A 133 4.70 -17.22 -10.76
N SER A 134 5.38 -16.50 -11.67
CA SER A 134 5.12 -15.08 -11.91
C SER A 134 3.75 -14.83 -12.52
N VAL A 135 3.30 -15.69 -13.44
CA VAL A 135 1.95 -15.63 -14.03
C VAL A 135 0.89 -15.93 -12.96
N ALA A 136 1.09 -16.97 -12.13
CA ALA A 136 0.17 -17.29 -11.05
C ALA A 136 0.03 -16.12 -10.06
N MET A 137 1.13 -15.45 -9.70
CA MET A 137 1.11 -14.25 -8.87
C MET A 137 0.41 -13.09 -9.58
N GLY A 138 0.62 -12.91 -10.87
CA GLY A 138 -0.10 -11.93 -11.70
C GLY A 138 -1.62 -12.19 -11.72
N ILE A 139 -2.04 -13.45 -11.84
CA ILE A 139 -3.46 -13.84 -11.74
C ILE A 139 -3.99 -13.56 -10.33
N PHE A 140 -3.25 -13.93 -9.29
CA PHE A 140 -3.64 -13.65 -7.91
C PHE A 140 -3.78 -12.15 -7.65
N SER A 141 -2.97 -11.29 -8.31
CA SER A 141 -3.05 -9.85 -8.16
C SER A 141 -4.35 -9.24 -8.66
N LEU A 142 -5.07 -9.91 -9.56
CA LEU A 142 -6.40 -9.49 -10.05
C LEU A 142 -7.48 -9.64 -8.98
N SER A 143 -7.20 -10.44 -7.92
CA SER A 143 -8.15 -10.74 -6.86
C SER A 143 -9.43 -11.40 -7.37
N ASN A 144 -10.50 -11.41 -6.55
CA ASN A 144 -11.81 -11.93 -6.91
C ASN A 144 -12.73 -10.96 -7.66
N ARG A 145 -12.25 -9.72 -7.89
CA ARG A 145 -12.98 -8.65 -8.59
C ARG A 145 -12.15 -8.17 -9.77
N VAL A 146 -12.21 -8.91 -10.86
CA VAL A 146 -11.42 -8.61 -12.05
C VAL A 146 -11.96 -7.35 -12.73
N SER A 147 -11.08 -6.37 -12.97
CA SER A 147 -11.43 -5.11 -13.61
C SER A 147 -10.67 -4.88 -14.91
N PHE A 148 -11.30 -4.17 -15.81
CA PHE A 148 -10.74 -3.65 -17.06
C PHE A 148 -11.08 -2.17 -17.16
N ALA A 149 -10.08 -1.31 -17.18
CA ALA A 149 -10.30 0.14 -17.14
C ALA A 149 -11.23 0.53 -15.96
N GLN A 150 -12.27 1.28 -16.22
CA GLN A 150 -13.24 1.77 -15.23
C GLN A 150 -14.39 0.79 -14.94
N ARG A 151 -14.29 -0.48 -15.33
CA ARG A 151 -15.38 -1.45 -15.18
C ARG A 151 -14.92 -2.72 -14.48
N GLU A 152 -15.72 -3.22 -13.56
CA GLU A 152 -15.61 -4.59 -13.09
C GLU A 152 -16.28 -5.51 -14.12
N ILE A 153 -15.50 -6.44 -14.68
CA ILE A 153 -16.00 -7.36 -15.72
C ILE A 153 -16.39 -8.72 -15.15
N PHE A 154 -15.80 -9.09 -14.02
CA PHE A 154 -16.05 -10.40 -13.42
C PHE A 154 -15.79 -10.35 -11.91
N THR A 155 -16.73 -10.91 -11.14
CA THR A 155 -16.59 -11.09 -9.69
C THR A 155 -17.00 -12.50 -9.32
N TYR A 156 -16.20 -13.18 -8.51
CA TYR A 156 -16.51 -14.51 -8.00
C TYR A 156 -16.48 -14.54 -6.47
N PRO A 157 -17.39 -15.29 -5.84
CA PRO A 157 -17.42 -15.41 -4.39
C PRO A 157 -16.25 -16.24 -3.89
N ILE A 158 -15.69 -15.84 -2.75
CA ILE A 158 -14.65 -16.61 -2.05
C ILE A 158 -15.26 -17.17 -0.77
N PRO A 159 -15.14 -18.48 -0.52
CA PRO A 159 -15.56 -19.08 0.74
C PRO A 159 -14.86 -18.43 1.95
N GLY A 160 -15.57 -18.24 3.05
CA GLY A 160 -15.04 -17.57 4.25
C GLY A 160 -13.76 -18.19 4.78
N SER A 161 -13.65 -19.53 4.75
CA SER A 161 -12.43 -20.26 5.15
C SER A 161 -11.20 -19.89 4.32
N ILE A 162 -11.38 -19.64 3.02
CA ILE A 162 -10.30 -19.18 2.14
C ILE A 162 -10.02 -17.69 2.38
N MET A 163 -11.06 -16.88 2.63
CA MET A 163 -10.90 -15.47 2.91
C MET A 163 -10.05 -15.23 4.16
N HIS A 164 -10.20 -16.03 5.22
CA HIS A 164 -9.33 -15.97 6.41
C HIS A 164 -7.85 -16.19 6.09
N LEU A 165 -7.55 -17.06 5.10
CA LEU A 165 -6.18 -17.36 4.69
C LEU A 165 -5.58 -16.26 3.81
N ILE A 166 -6.37 -15.70 2.87
CA ILE A 166 -5.88 -14.72 1.88
C ILE A 166 -6.11 -13.26 2.31
N GLY A 167 -7.05 -13.01 3.22
CA GLY A 167 -7.36 -11.68 3.75
C GLY A 167 -6.16 -10.89 4.27
N PRO A 168 -5.17 -11.54 4.95
CA PRO A 168 -3.93 -10.87 5.32
C PRO A 168 -3.16 -10.22 4.16
N PHE A 169 -3.37 -10.69 2.91
CA PHE A 169 -2.80 -10.07 1.70
C PHE A 169 -3.70 -8.95 1.16
N ARG A 170 -4.00 -7.96 2.01
CA ARG A 170 -4.89 -6.83 1.73
C ARG A 170 -4.63 -6.20 0.36
N SER A 171 -3.36 -5.94 0.02
CA SER A 171 -2.94 -5.31 -1.23
C SER A 171 -2.48 -6.38 -2.23
N SER A 172 -3.42 -7.18 -2.71
CA SER A 172 -3.14 -8.25 -3.68
C SER A 172 -2.53 -7.71 -4.99
N GLY A 173 -2.85 -6.47 -5.37
CA GLY A 173 -2.34 -5.84 -6.59
C GLY A 173 -0.81 -5.83 -6.70
N ARG A 174 -0.10 -5.76 -5.58
CA ARG A 174 1.39 -5.77 -5.59
C ARG A 174 1.99 -7.10 -6.06
N PHE A 175 1.24 -8.17 -6.08
CA PHE A 175 1.71 -9.47 -6.59
C PHE A 175 1.92 -9.49 -8.10
N VAL A 176 1.56 -8.46 -8.85
CA VAL A 176 1.87 -8.31 -10.27
C VAL A 176 3.37 -8.03 -10.51
N TRP A 177 4.10 -7.48 -9.56
CA TRP A 177 5.48 -7.03 -9.74
C TRP A 177 6.47 -8.12 -10.22
N PRO A 178 6.44 -9.38 -9.76
CA PRO A 178 7.28 -10.43 -10.33
C PRO A 178 7.08 -10.63 -11.82
N LEU A 179 5.84 -10.52 -12.29
CA LEU A 179 5.53 -10.60 -13.71
C LEU A 179 6.14 -9.42 -14.48
N ILE A 180 6.05 -8.20 -13.94
CA ILE A 180 6.65 -7.00 -14.54
C ILE A 180 8.17 -7.17 -14.68
N TYR A 181 8.85 -7.56 -13.60
CA TYR A 181 10.31 -7.78 -13.65
C TYR A 181 10.70 -8.87 -14.63
N LEU A 182 9.93 -9.96 -14.70
CA LEU A 182 10.17 -11.02 -15.67
C LEU A 182 10.09 -10.49 -17.10
N VAL A 183 9.04 -9.71 -17.39
CA VAL A 183 8.81 -9.09 -18.69
C VAL A 183 9.95 -8.11 -19.04
N MET A 184 10.38 -7.28 -18.11
CA MET A 184 11.48 -6.33 -18.30
C MET A 184 12.82 -7.06 -18.57
N ILE A 185 13.15 -8.06 -17.75
CA ILE A 185 14.38 -8.86 -17.93
C ILE A 185 14.36 -9.57 -19.29
N TYR A 186 13.22 -10.14 -19.67
CA TYR A 186 13.07 -10.76 -20.97
C TYR A 186 13.35 -9.78 -22.12
N GLY A 187 12.77 -8.58 -22.07
CA GLY A 187 13.05 -7.54 -23.06
C GLY A 187 14.53 -7.15 -23.12
N LEU A 188 15.17 -6.96 -21.97
CA LEU A 188 16.60 -6.62 -21.90
C LEU A 188 17.51 -7.74 -22.47
N VAL A 189 17.18 -9.00 -22.22
CA VAL A 189 17.93 -10.12 -22.83
C VAL A 189 17.77 -10.13 -24.34
N CYS A 190 16.54 -9.89 -24.84
CA CYS A 190 16.33 -9.76 -26.30
C CYS A 190 17.13 -8.60 -26.90
N LEU A 191 17.17 -7.46 -26.21
CA LEU A 191 18.00 -6.32 -26.64
C LEU A 191 19.48 -6.66 -26.66
N SER A 192 19.99 -7.37 -25.65
CA SER A 192 21.40 -7.81 -25.60
C SER A 192 21.77 -8.69 -26.80
N ILE A 193 20.87 -9.55 -27.25
CA ILE A 193 21.06 -10.39 -28.44
C ILE A 193 21.16 -9.54 -29.73
N ILE A 194 20.31 -8.49 -29.81
CA ILE A 194 20.35 -7.55 -30.94
C ILE A 194 21.71 -6.83 -30.96
N ILE A 195 22.12 -6.32 -29.79
CA ILE A 195 23.45 -5.63 -29.67
C ILE A 195 24.60 -6.55 -30.09
N GLN A 196 24.60 -7.81 -29.64
CA GLN A 196 25.66 -8.77 -30.00
C GLN A 196 25.70 -9.05 -31.50
N LYS A 197 24.55 -9.12 -32.16
CA LYS A 197 24.49 -9.42 -33.63
C LYS A 197 24.70 -8.20 -34.50
N ARG A 198 24.24 -7.04 -34.06
CA ARG A 198 24.25 -5.76 -34.78
C ARG A 198 24.50 -4.59 -33.85
N PRO A 199 25.79 -4.42 -33.37
CA PRO A 199 26.09 -3.49 -32.28
C PRO A 199 25.64 -2.06 -32.56
N PHE A 200 25.90 -1.55 -33.74
CA PHE A 200 25.50 -0.18 -34.11
C PHE A 200 23.99 0.05 -33.99
N PHE A 201 23.20 -0.85 -34.57
CA PHE A 201 21.73 -0.75 -34.49
C PHE A 201 21.23 -0.99 -33.07
N GLY A 202 21.79 -1.96 -32.34
CA GLY A 202 21.39 -2.29 -31.01
C GLY A 202 21.67 -1.17 -30.01
N PHE A 203 22.83 -0.53 -30.07
CA PHE A 203 23.14 0.64 -29.26
C PHE A 203 22.32 1.86 -29.67
N GLY A 204 22.16 2.13 -30.95
CA GLY A 204 21.27 3.21 -31.43
C GLY A 204 19.86 3.04 -30.91
N PHE A 205 19.32 1.82 -30.96
CA PHE A 205 18.00 1.50 -30.42
C PHE A 205 17.91 1.66 -28.91
N LEU A 206 18.94 1.19 -28.16
CA LEU A 206 19.02 1.41 -26.70
C LEU A 206 18.94 2.90 -26.35
N VAL A 207 19.71 3.75 -27.05
CA VAL A 207 19.72 5.20 -26.85
C VAL A 207 18.34 5.80 -27.15
N ILE A 208 17.70 5.39 -28.22
CA ILE A 208 16.34 5.85 -28.57
C ILE A 208 15.36 5.47 -27.47
N LEU A 209 15.34 4.22 -27.01
CA LEU A 209 14.46 3.78 -25.93
C LEU A 209 14.72 4.58 -24.65
N PHE A 210 15.98 4.81 -24.30
CA PHE A 210 16.35 5.56 -23.11
C PHE A 210 15.88 7.02 -23.17
N LEU A 211 16.13 7.71 -24.27
CA LEU A 211 15.70 9.09 -24.48
C LEU A 211 14.16 9.19 -24.53
N THR A 212 13.50 8.23 -25.17
CA THR A 212 12.05 8.15 -25.21
C THR A 212 11.47 8.01 -23.79
N GLN A 213 12.06 7.14 -22.95
CA GLN A 213 11.62 6.95 -21.57
C GLN A 213 11.82 8.21 -20.72
N ILE A 214 12.97 8.87 -20.86
CA ILE A 214 13.23 10.14 -20.17
C ILE A 214 12.17 11.18 -20.55
N TYR A 215 11.93 11.35 -21.84
CA TYR A 215 10.94 12.32 -22.33
C TYR A 215 9.52 11.97 -21.87
N ASP A 216 9.14 10.70 -21.94
CA ASP A 216 7.84 10.20 -21.52
C ASP A 216 7.59 10.45 -20.02
N SER A 217 8.63 10.26 -19.20
CA SER A 217 8.56 10.43 -17.74
C SER A 217 8.65 11.90 -17.28
N THR A 218 8.80 12.90 -18.17
CA THR A 218 8.93 14.31 -17.76
C THR A 218 7.68 14.84 -17.07
N GLU A 219 6.51 14.25 -17.32
CA GLU A 219 5.27 14.56 -16.58
C GLU A 219 5.43 14.31 -15.09
N VAL A 220 5.97 13.13 -14.74
CA VAL A 220 6.26 12.75 -13.34
C VAL A 220 7.20 13.76 -12.68
N TYR A 221 8.28 14.14 -13.38
CA TYR A 221 9.25 15.09 -12.85
C TYR A 221 8.64 16.47 -12.61
N SER A 222 7.81 16.96 -13.53
CA SER A 222 7.17 18.26 -13.40
C SER A 222 6.22 18.30 -12.20
N HIS A 223 5.35 17.32 -12.04
CA HIS A 223 4.43 17.22 -10.91
C HIS A 223 5.14 17.02 -9.57
N THR A 224 6.16 16.15 -9.54
CA THR A 224 6.95 15.91 -8.33
C THR A 224 7.69 17.16 -7.91
N ARG A 225 8.33 17.87 -8.86
CA ARG A 225 9.04 19.11 -8.59
C ARG A 225 8.11 20.19 -8.01
N LEU A 226 6.92 20.35 -8.56
CA LEU A 226 5.93 21.31 -8.03
C LEU A 226 5.56 20.96 -6.59
N ARG A 227 5.24 19.71 -6.31
CA ARG A 227 4.92 19.26 -4.94
C ARG A 227 6.04 19.51 -3.93
N PHE A 228 7.30 19.29 -4.31
CA PHE A 228 8.44 19.59 -3.43
C PHE A 228 8.76 21.08 -3.33
N ALA A 229 8.41 21.88 -4.34
CA ALA A 229 8.61 23.33 -4.29
C ALA A 229 7.53 24.05 -3.47
N GLU A 230 6.31 23.51 -3.43
CA GLU A 230 5.18 24.07 -2.68
C GLU A 230 5.19 23.68 -1.20
N SER A 231 6.02 22.74 -0.79
CA SER A 231 5.96 22.17 0.54
C SER A 231 6.68 22.99 1.61
N ALA A 232 6.07 24.07 2.03
CA ALA A 232 6.09 24.34 3.44
C ALA A 232 4.96 23.52 4.06
N PHE A 233 5.26 22.52 4.92
CA PHE A 233 4.28 21.92 5.79
C PHE A 233 3.66 23.04 6.63
N THR A 234 2.41 23.36 6.36
CA THR A 234 1.68 24.35 7.15
C THR A 234 1.08 23.60 8.33
N ALA A 235 1.66 23.79 9.51
CA ALA A 235 1.10 23.23 10.73
C ALA A 235 -0.33 23.76 10.92
N GLN A 236 -1.28 22.87 11.15
CA GLN A 236 -2.66 23.27 11.44
C GLN A 236 -2.81 23.75 12.89
N LEU A 237 -1.99 23.19 13.80
CA LEU A 237 -1.93 23.63 15.19
C LEU A 237 -0.96 24.80 15.30
N VAL A 238 -1.48 26.02 15.21
CA VAL A 238 -0.71 27.27 15.12
C VAL A 238 -0.63 27.97 16.50
N SER A 239 -1.63 27.78 17.36
CA SER A 239 -1.66 28.42 18.68
C SER A 239 -0.57 27.89 19.61
N GLU A 240 0.17 28.78 20.25
CA GLU A 240 1.18 28.41 21.27
C GLU A 240 0.56 27.71 22.49
N GLN A 241 -0.72 27.90 22.74
CA GLN A 241 -1.45 27.26 23.83
C GLN A 241 -1.47 25.72 23.76
N TRP A 242 -1.31 25.14 22.56
CA TRP A 242 -1.19 23.70 22.42
C TRP A 242 -0.03 23.13 23.22
N ASP A 243 1.12 23.76 23.14
CA ASP A 243 2.31 23.34 23.86
C ASP A 243 2.16 23.58 25.38
N GLU A 244 1.59 24.73 25.77
CA GLU A 244 1.35 25.06 27.18
C GLU A 244 0.40 24.08 27.86
N ILE A 245 -0.61 23.59 27.14
CA ILE A 245 -1.56 22.61 27.65
C ILE A 245 -0.93 21.22 27.64
N ALA A 246 -0.43 20.76 26.48
CA ALA A 246 0.03 19.40 26.29
C ALA A 246 1.12 18.96 27.28
N GLN A 247 2.05 19.84 27.63
CA GLN A 247 3.16 19.52 28.56
C GLN A 247 2.70 19.15 30.00
N ARG A 248 1.41 19.33 30.33
CA ARG A 248 0.86 19.07 31.68
C ARG A 248 0.21 17.71 31.79
N TYR A 249 0.08 16.97 30.69
CA TYR A 249 -0.68 15.73 30.61
C TYR A 249 0.20 14.56 30.17
N ASP A 250 -0.30 13.35 30.42
CA ASP A 250 0.34 12.09 30.00
C ASP A 250 -0.36 11.50 28.78
N HIS A 251 -1.63 11.91 28.56
CA HIS A 251 -2.50 11.34 27.53
C HIS A 251 -3.17 12.43 26.71
N LEU A 252 -3.33 12.19 25.39
CA LEU A 252 -4.13 12.98 24.47
C LEU A 252 -5.20 12.08 23.86
N ILE A 253 -6.46 12.36 24.12
CA ILE A 253 -7.60 11.61 23.63
C ILE A 253 -8.38 12.46 22.64
N ALA A 254 -8.39 12.08 21.39
CA ALA A 254 -9.25 12.66 20.35
C ALA A 254 -10.66 12.06 20.43
N ILE A 255 -11.69 12.88 20.26
CA ILE A 255 -13.09 12.50 20.29
C ILE A 255 -13.78 13.05 19.02
N PRO A 256 -14.19 12.16 18.11
CA PRO A 256 -13.90 10.73 18.08
C PRO A 256 -12.40 10.41 17.84
N PRO A 257 -11.96 9.16 18.10
CA PRO A 257 -10.62 8.71 17.74
C PRO A 257 -10.34 8.91 16.25
N LEU A 258 -9.14 9.33 15.90
CA LEU A 258 -8.77 9.59 14.50
C LEU A 258 -7.87 8.48 13.94
N ASN A 259 -8.20 8.01 12.73
CA ASN A 259 -7.39 7.08 11.96
C ASN A 259 -7.40 7.47 10.49
N ASN A 260 -6.50 8.34 10.08
CA ASN A 260 -6.42 8.96 8.76
C ASN A 260 -7.50 10.01 8.46
N ASP A 261 -8.22 10.48 9.46
CA ASP A 261 -9.17 11.58 9.36
C ASP A 261 -8.44 12.93 9.44
N PRO A 262 -9.02 14.05 8.99
CA PRO A 262 -8.39 15.36 9.11
C PRO A 262 -7.95 15.67 10.54
N GLY A 263 -6.72 16.18 10.71
CA GLY A 263 -6.15 16.54 12.01
C GLY A 263 -5.45 15.40 12.76
N TRP A 264 -5.53 14.14 12.30
CA TRP A 264 -4.87 13.02 12.99
C TRP A 264 -3.36 13.21 13.09
N PHE A 265 -2.75 13.71 12.01
CA PHE A 265 -1.30 13.84 11.91
C PHE A 265 -0.75 14.91 12.84
N GLU A 266 -1.42 16.04 12.90
CA GLU A 266 -1.06 17.16 13.76
C GLU A 266 -1.18 16.79 15.23
N LEU A 267 -2.26 16.13 15.64
CA LEU A 267 -2.42 15.64 17.01
C LEU A 267 -1.40 14.55 17.35
N ALA A 268 -1.08 13.67 16.40
CA ALA A 268 -0.03 12.68 16.59
C ALA A 268 1.38 13.33 16.74
N LEU A 269 1.67 14.38 15.96
CA LEU A 269 2.91 15.16 16.12
C LEU A 269 2.99 15.85 17.48
N LEU A 270 1.90 16.47 17.94
CA LEU A 270 1.81 17.09 19.27
C LEU A 270 2.05 16.04 20.36
N ALA A 271 1.38 14.89 20.27
CA ALA A 271 1.54 13.80 21.20
C ALA A 271 2.99 13.29 21.23
N ASN A 272 3.62 13.13 20.06
CA ASN A 272 5.02 12.72 19.98
C ASN A 272 5.98 13.76 20.57
N LYS A 273 5.73 15.05 20.34
CA LYS A 273 6.54 16.16 20.85
C LYS A 273 6.59 16.16 22.38
N TRP A 274 5.45 15.88 23.04
CA TRP A 274 5.30 15.92 24.48
C TRP A 274 5.25 14.52 25.15
N ASN A 275 5.57 13.47 24.38
CA ASN A 275 5.59 12.08 24.84
C ASN A 275 4.25 11.60 25.45
N LEU A 276 3.14 12.05 24.86
CA LEU A 276 1.79 11.66 25.27
C LEU A 276 1.39 10.36 24.58
N THR A 277 0.65 9.52 25.26
CA THR A 277 -0.10 8.45 24.58
C THR A 277 -1.32 9.02 23.89
N THR A 278 -1.72 8.47 22.73
CA THR A 278 -2.85 8.99 21.97
C THR A 278 -3.63 7.91 21.24
N ASN A 279 -4.91 8.18 21.00
CA ASN A 279 -5.80 7.43 20.10
C ASN A 279 -5.93 8.06 18.71
N SER A 280 -5.15 9.13 18.44
CA SER A 280 -5.06 9.79 17.14
C SER A 280 -3.83 9.28 16.40
N THR A 281 -4.03 8.33 15.46
CA THR A 281 -2.92 7.71 14.73
C THR A 281 -3.40 7.08 13.42
N TYR A 282 -2.48 6.86 12.49
CA TYR A 282 -2.77 6.10 11.28
C TYR A 282 -2.29 4.66 11.43
N LEU A 283 -3.24 3.75 11.57
CA LEU A 283 -2.99 2.32 11.56
C LEU A 283 -3.47 1.74 10.23
N GLY A 284 -2.57 1.14 9.48
CA GLY A 284 -2.90 0.50 8.21
C GLY A 284 -3.84 -0.70 8.35
N ARG A 285 -3.95 -1.25 9.55
CA ARG A 285 -4.93 -2.26 9.96
C ARG A 285 -5.45 -1.90 11.34
N ILE A 286 -6.76 -1.88 11.46
CA ILE A 286 -7.46 -1.53 12.69
C ILE A 286 -8.39 -2.69 13.07
N ASP A 287 -8.46 -2.99 14.34
CA ASP A 287 -9.51 -3.82 14.89
C ASP A 287 -10.75 -2.94 15.05
N MET A 288 -11.69 -3.04 14.12
CA MET A 288 -12.87 -2.17 14.08
C MET A 288 -13.71 -2.25 15.35
N GLN A 289 -13.85 -3.42 15.97
CA GLN A 289 -14.60 -3.58 17.21
C GLN A 289 -13.94 -2.81 18.37
N LYS A 290 -12.60 -2.89 18.48
CA LYS A 290 -11.87 -2.13 19.47
C LYS A 290 -11.91 -0.63 19.20
N PHE A 291 -11.79 -0.24 17.94
CA PHE A 291 -11.86 1.16 17.54
C PHE A 291 -13.22 1.78 17.86
N GLU A 292 -14.30 1.11 17.46
CA GLU A 292 -15.67 1.54 17.75
C GLU A 292 -15.98 1.55 19.25
N SER A 293 -15.54 0.53 20.00
CA SER A 293 -15.72 0.50 21.46
C SER A 293 -14.95 1.63 22.16
N THR A 294 -13.77 2.00 21.65
CA THR A 294 -12.99 3.13 22.16
C THR A 294 -13.69 4.46 21.84
N ALA A 295 -14.25 4.59 20.62
CA ALA A 295 -15.00 5.78 20.22
C ALA A 295 -16.26 5.97 21.07
N VAL A 296 -17.04 4.91 21.26
CA VAL A 296 -18.25 4.94 22.11
C VAL A 296 -17.89 5.31 23.55
N ARG A 297 -16.83 4.72 24.11
CA ARG A 297 -16.37 5.03 25.47
C ARG A 297 -15.97 6.50 25.61
N ALA A 298 -15.15 7.01 24.69
CA ALA A 298 -14.71 8.40 24.70
C ALA A 298 -15.89 9.38 24.58
N GLN A 299 -16.91 9.05 23.76
CA GLN A 299 -18.12 9.84 23.63
C GLN A 299 -18.97 9.81 24.91
N LEU A 300 -19.13 8.66 25.57
CA LEU A 300 -19.84 8.53 26.85
C LEU A 300 -19.15 9.30 27.98
N ASP A 301 -17.83 9.27 28.03
CA ASP A 301 -17.05 10.05 28.99
C ASP A 301 -17.27 11.55 28.77
N LEU A 302 -17.30 12.01 27.52
CA LEU A 302 -17.65 13.39 27.15
C LEU A 302 -19.07 13.79 27.58
N GLU A 303 -20.05 12.97 27.23
CA GLU A 303 -21.47 13.23 27.56
C GLU A 303 -21.75 13.22 29.06
N SER A 304 -21.01 12.38 29.80
CA SER A 304 -21.12 12.33 31.26
C SER A 304 -20.24 13.35 31.99
N LEU A 305 -19.49 14.18 31.23
CA LEU A 305 -18.58 15.20 31.74
C LEU A 305 -17.53 14.60 32.72
N ARG A 306 -17.06 13.37 32.43
CA ARG A 306 -16.08 12.66 33.25
C ARG A 306 -14.72 12.76 32.58
N PHE A 307 -13.87 13.59 33.16
CA PHE A 307 -12.53 13.83 32.63
C PHE A 307 -11.47 13.37 33.63
N ASP A 308 -10.47 12.68 33.09
CA ASP A 308 -9.28 12.26 33.86
C ASP A 308 -8.30 13.43 33.95
N SER A 309 -7.78 13.73 35.12
CA SER A 309 -6.85 14.84 35.37
C SER A 309 -5.49 14.70 34.71
N HIS A 310 -5.11 13.51 34.23
CA HIS A 310 -3.88 13.24 33.49
C HIS A 310 -4.07 13.25 31.97
N THR A 311 -5.28 13.52 31.49
CA THR A 311 -5.65 13.41 30.09
C THR A 311 -6.16 14.73 29.54
N MET A 312 -5.55 15.23 28.46
CA MET A 312 -6.18 16.27 27.65
C MET A 312 -7.09 15.64 26.61
N TYR A 313 -8.27 16.22 26.43
CA TYR A 313 -9.25 15.76 25.44
C TYR A 313 -9.34 16.77 24.31
N VAL A 314 -9.42 16.27 23.07
CA VAL A 314 -9.54 17.09 21.88
C VAL A 314 -10.77 16.65 21.10
N ILE A 315 -11.79 17.48 21.08
CA ILE A 315 -12.98 17.24 20.27
C ILE A 315 -12.68 17.72 18.85
N THR A 316 -12.83 16.82 17.90
CA THR A 316 -12.59 17.11 16.50
C THR A 316 -13.87 17.54 15.82
N ASN A 317 -13.81 18.60 15.02
CA ASN A 317 -14.99 19.17 14.34
C ASN A 317 -15.38 18.41 13.06
N TYR A 318 -14.95 17.17 12.89
CA TYR A 318 -15.29 16.39 11.70
C TYR A 318 -15.69 14.94 12.06
N PRO A 319 -17.00 14.62 12.06
CA PRO A 319 -18.14 15.55 11.95
C PRO A 319 -18.27 16.47 13.18
N PRO A 320 -18.97 17.61 13.07
CA PRO A 320 -19.21 18.50 14.22
C PRO A 320 -19.84 17.74 15.38
N ASN A 321 -19.27 17.89 16.57
CA ASN A 321 -19.79 17.25 17.78
C ASN A 321 -20.81 18.17 18.45
N PRO A 322 -22.04 17.71 18.73
CA PRO A 322 -23.07 18.55 19.38
C PRO A 322 -22.67 18.98 20.79
N MET A 323 -21.72 18.33 21.44
CA MET A 323 -21.21 18.68 22.75
C MET A 323 -20.25 19.88 22.76
N ASP A 324 -19.71 20.30 21.61
CA ASP A 324 -18.70 21.37 21.53
C ASP A 324 -19.12 22.64 22.23
N GLN A 325 -20.31 23.17 21.89
CA GLN A 325 -20.82 24.40 22.47
C GLN A 325 -21.13 24.24 23.97
N ILE A 326 -21.71 23.11 24.35
CA ILE A 326 -21.99 22.79 25.76
C ILE A 326 -20.72 22.77 26.60
N ILE A 327 -19.67 22.17 26.09
CA ILE A 327 -18.36 22.11 26.75
C ILE A 327 -17.73 23.50 26.88
N LEU A 328 -17.74 24.29 25.82
CA LEU A 328 -17.22 25.66 25.86
C LEU A 328 -18.02 26.58 26.80
N ASP A 329 -19.31 26.42 26.86
CA ASP A 329 -20.16 27.19 27.78
C ASP A 329 -19.96 26.75 29.25
N THR A 330 -19.71 25.46 29.48
CA THR A 330 -19.56 24.89 30.83
C THR A 330 -18.17 25.13 31.40
N TYR A 331 -17.13 24.94 30.57
CA TYR A 331 -15.74 24.93 31.00
C TYR A 331 -14.85 25.98 30.32
N GLY A 332 -15.44 26.96 29.64
CA GLY A 332 -14.69 28.00 28.95
C GLY A 332 -13.69 28.75 29.85
N PRO A 333 -12.76 29.52 29.30
CA PRO A 333 -11.69 30.16 30.04
C PRO A 333 -12.17 31.08 31.17
N ALA A 334 -13.36 31.64 31.03
CA ALA A 334 -13.95 32.57 32.00
C ALA A 334 -14.55 31.85 33.22
N THR A 335 -14.72 30.53 33.24
CA THR A 335 -15.31 29.79 34.35
C THR A 335 -14.29 29.63 35.49
N THR A 336 -14.78 29.45 36.73
CA THR A 336 -13.95 29.38 37.95
C THR A 336 -13.42 27.99 38.28
N GLY A 337 -13.79 26.97 37.53
CA GLY A 337 -13.36 25.57 37.80
C GLY A 337 -11.88 25.26 37.41
N HIS A 338 -11.37 24.10 37.87
CA HIS A 338 -10.05 23.58 37.48
C HIS A 338 -10.05 23.11 36.03
N THR A 339 -11.09 22.40 35.58
CA THR A 339 -11.27 22.00 34.21
C THR A 339 -11.53 23.20 33.32
N LYS A 340 -10.76 23.36 32.28
CA LYS A 340 -10.86 24.43 31.28
C LYS A 340 -11.13 23.88 29.89
N ALA A 341 -11.90 24.58 29.10
CA ALA A 341 -12.09 24.31 27.68
C ALA A 341 -11.66 25.49 26.82
N TYR A 342 -10.99 25.20 25.73
CA TYR A 342 -10.44 26.19 24.80
C TYR A 342 -10.88 25.85 23.37
N SER A 343 -11.16 26.87 22.58
CA SER A 343 -11.29 26.72 21.13
C SER A 343 -9.96 27.09 20.48
N LEU A 344 -9.22 26.12 19.98
CA LEU A 344 -7.89 26.29 19.39
C LEU A 344 -7.86 25.73 17.96
N ASP A 345 -7.54 26.56 16.99
CA ASP A 345 -7.34 26.16 15.59
C ASP A 345 -8.44 25.23 15.01
N GLY A 346 -9.70 25.47 15.42
CA GLY A 346 -10.86 24.68 14.99
C GLY A 346 -11.14 23.41 15.80
N PHE A 347 -10.40 23.16 16.87
CA PHE A 347 -10.64 22.07 17.82
C PHE A 347 -11.16 22.63 19.16
N THR A 348 -11.98 21.86 19.86
CA THR A 348 -12.30 22.11 21.25
C THR A 348 -11.41 21.28 22.16
N VAL A 349 -10.58 21.91 22.96
CA VAL A 349 -9.60 21.27 23.84
C VAL A 349 -10.09 21.36 25.28
N ILE A 350 -10.19 20.23 25.97
CA ILE A 350 -10.56 20.17 27.40
C ILE A 350 -9.31 19.84 28.19
N ALA A 351 -8.99 20.68 29.15
CA ALA A 351 -7.86 20.59 30.06
C ALA A 351 -8.38 20.49 31.50
N PRO A 352 -8.61 19.27 32.02
CA PRO A 352 -9.10 19.01 33.38
C PRO A 352 -8.18 19.47 34.49
#